data_9a4c8a6badeefd859b3434430ab2136f
#
_entry.id   9a4c8a6badeefd859b3434430ab2136f
#
_cell.length_a   1.000
_cell.length_b   1.000
_cell.length_c   1.000
_cell.angle_alpha   90.00
_cell.angle_beta   90.00
_cell.angle_gamma   90.00
#
_symmetry.space_group_name_H-M   'P 1'
#
loop_
_entity.id
_entity.type
_entity.pdbx_description
1 polymer ?
#
loop_
_entity_poly.entity_id
_entity_poly.type
_entity_poly.pdbx_seq_one_letter_code
_entity_poly.pdbx_strand_id
1 'polypeptide(L)'
;LGNDLHVSKQLAKELNKQIDDWRVEQSKVVNIKPSSKVTDLINFYYSSNDFNMLRDSTKIDYRYFLTILHQTMGCRKYKDVTSKIAKAAYEEWLSRGISFANHTATCASRIYNYAIQMEHAEQNPFAKIKRKQQNQRKVVWTHGEVNKFLDVAYSDFEYRNLGLIVHMAYEWCQRL
;
A
#
# COMPACT_ATOMS: atom_id res chain seq x y z
N LEU A 1 9.94 22.92 -24.02
CA LEU A 1 9.64 24.12 -23.25
C LEU A 1 10.22 25.29 -24.04
N GLY A 2 9.34 26.08 -24.70
CA GLY A 2 9.77 27.20 -25.53
C GLY A 2 10.47 28.30 -24.71
N ASN A 3 11.37 29.01 -25.33
CA ASN A 3 12.12 30.13 -24.75
C ASN A 3 11.24 31.38 -24.47
N ASP A 4 9.92 31.28 -24.60
CA ASP A 4 9.00 32.37 -24.36
C ASP A 4 8.52 32.35 -22.89
N LEU A 5 9.01 33.29 -22.10
CA LEU A 5 8.68 33.46 -20.70
C LEU A 5 7.18 33.66 -20.46
N HIS A 6 6.46 34.28 -21.40
CA HIS A 6 5.03 34.51 -21.29
C HIS A 6 4.23 33.22 -21.41
N VAL A 7 4.57 32.36 -22.40
CA VAL A 7 3.96 31.05 -22.61
C VAL A 7 4.24 30.12 -21.42
N SER A 8 5.47 30.14 -20.91
CA SER A 8 5.84 29.35 -19.73
C SER A 8 5.06 29.75 -18.48
N LYS A 9 4.83 31.05 -18.27
CA LYS A 9 4.01 31.55 -17.16
C LYS A 9 2.53 31.19 -17.30
N GLN A 10 1.98 31.21 -18.54
CA GLN A 10 0.61 30.80 -18.77
C GLN A 10 0.43 29.31 -18.51
N LEU A 11 1.35 28.47 -19.00
CA LEU A 11 1.32 27.02 -18.76
C LEU A 11 1.43 26.70 -17.26
N ALA A 12 2.30 27.39 -16.52
CA ALA A 12 2.43 27.23 -15.08
C ALA A 12 1.14 27.62 -14.33
N LYS A 13 0.45 28.69 -14.74
CA LYS A 13 -0.85 29.05 -14.17
C LYS A 13 -1.92 28.00 -14.41
N GLU A 14 -1.98 27.46 -15.64
CA GLU A 14 -2.92 26.41 -16.01
C GLU A 14 -2.69 25.14 -15.20
N LEU A 15 -1.42 24.69 -15.08
CA LEU A 15 -1.05 23.53 -14.28
C LEU A 15 -1.36 23.73 -12.78
N ASN A 16 -1.08 24.92 -12.24
CA ASN A 16 -1.41 25.23 -10.84
C ASN A 16 -2.92 25.20 -10.62
N LYS A 17 -3.71 25.74 -11.55
CA LYS A 17 -5.18 25.68 -11.48
C LYS A 17 -5.68 24.23 -11.51
N GLN A 18 -5.16 23.40 -12.40
CA GLN A 18 -5.51 21.96 -12.45
C GLN A 18 -5.16 21.25 -11.15
N ILE A 19 -4.01 21.58 -10.54
CA ILE A 19 -3.61 21.02 -9.24
C ILE A 19 -4.55 21.52 -8.12
N ASP A 20 -4.95 22.78 -8.13
CA ASP A 20 -5.85 23.30 -7.11
C ASP A 20 -7.28 22.76 -7.27
N ASP A 21 -7.78 22.65 -8.51
CA ASP A 21 -9.07 22.01 -8.80
C ASP A 21 -9.04 20.52 -8.36
N TRP A 22 -7.94 19.80 -8.61
CA TRP A 22 -7.74 18.43 -8.14
C TRP A 22 -7.71 18.35 -6.61
N ARG A 23 -7.04 19.31 -5.92
CA ARG A 23 -7.02 19.38 -4.44
C ARG A 23 -8.40 19.64 -3.86
N VAL A 24 -9.18 20.55 -4.48
CA VAL A 24 -10.56 20.84 -4.08
C VAL A 24 -11.46 19.61 -4.27
N GLU A 25 -11.26 18.87 -5.35
CA GLU A 25 -12.00 17.62 -5.62
C GLU A 25 -11.65 16.52 -4.60
N GLN A 26 -10.39 16.43 -4.19
CA GLN A 26 -9.94 15.52 -3.11
C GLN A 26 -10.44 15.94 -1.73
N SER A 27 -10.65 17.25 -1.51
CA SER A 27 -11.14 17.79 -0.22
C SER A 27 -12.66 17.75 -0.07
N LYS A 28 -13.42 17.31 -1.09
CA LYS A 28 -14.85 17.04 -0.94
C LYS A 28 -15.03 15.96 0.10
N VAL A 29 -15.55 16.33 1.26
CA VAL A 29 -15.89 15.41 2.34
C VAL A 29 -16.82 14.33 1.77
N VAL A 30 -16.30 13.13 1.59
CA VAL A 30 -17.09 12.00 1.11
C VAL A 30 -18.06 11.62 2.21
N ASN A 31 -19.32 12.03 2.07
CA ASN A 31 -20.36 11.72 3.04
C ASN A 31 -20.81 10.27 2.83
N ILE A 32 -20.46 9.39 3.75
CA ILE A 32 -20.82 7.97 3.68
C ILE A 32 -22.25 7.78 4.18
N LYS A 33 -23.10 7.21 3.32
CA LYS A 33 -24.48 6.79 3.63
C LYS A 33 -24.53 5.28 3.89
N PRO A 34 -25.52 4.76 4.60
CA PRO A 34 -25.69 3.31 4.78
C PRO A 34 -25.77 2.49 3.48
N SER A 35 -26.19 3.11 2.38
CA SER A 35 -26.24 2.53 1.04
C SER A 35 -24.96 2.63 0.25
N SER A 36 -23.92 3.30 0.78
CA SER A 36 -22.64 3.48 0.10
C SER A 36 -21.91 2.16 -0.16
N LYS A 37 -21.13 2.14 -1.23
CA LYS A 37 -20.35 0.96 -1.64
C LYS A 37 -19.00 0.91 -0.92
N VAL A 38 -18.32 -0.23 -1.03
CA VAL A 38 -16.93 -0.37 -0.54
C VAL A 38 -16.01 0.65 -1.22
N THR A 39 -16.27 0.99 -2.49
CA THR A 39 -15.54 2.06 -3.20
C THR A 39 -15.65 3.41 -2.47
N ASP A 40 -16.85 3.76 -2.01
CA ASP A 40 -17.07 5.03 -1.29
C ASP A 40 -16.35 5.03 0.05
N LEU A 41 -16.31 3.85 0.71
CA LEU A 41 -15.55 3.68 1.96
C LEU A 41 -14.03 3.84 1.75
N ILE A 42 -13.49 3.33 0.63
CA ILE A 42 -12.09 3.51 0.26
C ILE A 42 -11.79 5.01 0.04
N ASN A 43 -12.63 5.70 -0.73
CA ASN A 43 -12.47 7.13 -1.01
C ASN A 43 -12.57 7.98 0.26
N PHE A 44 -13.48 7.60 1.16
CA PHE A 44 -13.60 8.23 2.48
C PHE A 44 -12.32 8.09 3.30
N TYR A 45 -11.71 6.91 3.31
CA TYR A 45 -10.44 6.70 3.99
C TYR A 45 -9.31 7.51 3.34
N TYR A 46 -9.26 7.61 2.01
CA TYR A 46 -8.26 8.43 1.31
C TYR A 46 -8.33 9.92 1.64
N SER A 47 -9.53 10.45 1.93
CA SER A 47 -9.71 11.84 2.35
C SER A 47 -9.44 12.09 3.84
N SER A 48 -9.13 11.04 4.60
CA SER A 48 -8.91 11.15 6.05
C SER A 48 -7.53 11.71 6.41
N ASN A 49 -7.44 12.35 7.57
CA ASN A 49 -6.16 12.75 8.16
C ASN A 49 -5.26 11.54 8.44
N ASP A 50 -5.84 10.42 8.87
CA ASP A 50 -5.11 9.17 9.13
C ASP A 50 -4.33 8.70 7.90
N PHE A 51 -4.94 8.77 6.71
CA PHE A 51 -4.26 8.44 5.47
C PHE A 51 -3.24 9.51 5.06
N ASN A 52 -3.58 10.78 5.22
CA ASN A 52 -2.72 11.90 4.82
C ASN A 52 -1.42 11.99 5.64
N MET A 53 -1.44 11.54 6.89
CA MET A 53 -0.26 11.51 7.78
C MET A 53 0.65 10.30 7.55
N LEU A 54 0.27 9.33 6.71
CA LEU A 54 1.12 8.19 6.39
C LEU A 54 2.33 8.63 5.55
N ARG A 55 3.44 7.87 5.67
CA ARG A 55 4.60 8.02 4.78
C ARG A 55 4.21 7.71 3.34
N ASP A 56 4.86 8.35 2.37
CA ASP A 56 4.50 8.21 0.95
C ASP A 56 4.65 6.77 0.44
N SER A 57 5.68 6.03 0.88
CA SER A 57 5.81 4.60 0.59
C SER A 57 4.61 3.80 1.08
N THR A 58 4.13 4.06 2.30
CA THR A 58 2.95 3.40 2.88
C THR A 58 1.68 3.78 2.12
N LYS A 59 1.53 5.04 1.67
CA LYS A 59 0.40 5.47 0.84
C LYS A 59 0.36 4.71 -0.49
N ILE A 60 1.52 4.48 -1.12
CA ILE A 60 1.64 3.70 -2.36
C ILE A 60 1.15 2.28 -2.13
N ASP A 61 1.62 1.61 -1.06
CA ASP A 61 1.20 0.26 -0.71
C ASP A 61 -0.31 0.18 -0.44
N TYR A 62 -0.85 1.13 0.34
CA TYR A 62 -2.29 1.18 0.61
C TYR A 62 -3.11 1.36 -0.66
N ARG A 63 -2.71 2.27 -1.56
CA ARG A 63 -3.40 2.46 -2.84
C ARG A 63 -3.40 1.17 -3.66
N TYR A 64 -2.27 0.48 -3.73
CA TYR A 64 -2.18 -0.80 -4.43
C TYR A 64 -3.15 -1.83 -3.87
N PHE A 65 -3.09 -2.12 -2.57
CA PHE A 65 -3.92 -3.15 -1.96
C PHE A 65 -5.41 -2.77 -1.89
N LEU A 66 -5.74 -1.49 -1.71
CA LEU A 66 -7.13 -1.03 -1.75
C LEU A 66 -7.71 -1.04 -3.18
N THR A 67 -6.88 -0.92 -4.21
CA THR A 67 -7.31 -1.17 -5.60
C THR A 67 -7.72 -2.63 -5.80
N ILE A 68 -7.01 -3.59 -5.20
CA ILE A 68 -7.39 -5.01 -5.22
C ILE A 68 -8.73 -5.22 -4.51
N LEU A 69 -8.91 -4.61 -3.34
CA LEU A 69 -10.19 -4.64 -2.62
C LEU A 69 -11.34 -4.06 -3.46
N HIS A 70 -11.09 -2.94 -4.14
CA HIS A 70 -12.06 -2.34 -5.06
C HIS A 70 -12.43 -3.29 -6.20
N GLN A 71 -11.46 -3.95 -6.84
CA GLN A 71 -11.69 -4.91 -7.91
C GLN A 71 -12.51 -6.11 -7.44
N THR A 72 -12.23 -6.62 -6.23
CA THR A 72 -12.90 -7.81 -5.68
C THR A 72 -14.32 -7.53 -5.19
N MET A 73 -14.54 -6.41 -4.52
CA MET A 73 -15.83 -6.13 -3.86
C MET A 73 -16.27 -4.67 -3.87
N GLY A 74 -15.66 -3.81 -4.69
CA GLY A 74 -15.94 -2.37 -4.72
C GLY A 74 -17.40 -2.01 -4.98
N CYS A 75 -18.09 -2.80 -5.81
CA CYS A 75 -19.51 -2.59 -6.15
C CYS A 75 -20.49 -2.99 -5.04
N ARG A 76 -20.05 -3.75 -4.02
CA ARG A 76 -20.91 -4.18 -2.91
C ARG A 76 -21.15 -3.04 -1.92
N LYS A 77 -22.32 -3.01 -1.29
CA LYS A 77 -22.52 -2.12 -0.14
C LYS A 77 -21.60 -2.55 0.99
N TYR A 78 -20.92 -1.60 1.61
CA TYR A 78 -19.94 -1.93 2.65
C TYR A 78 -20.57 -2.62 3.87
N LYS A 79 -21.85 -2.33 4.19
CA LYS A 79 -22.60 -2.98 5.27
C LYS A 79 -22.98 -4.43 4.97
N ASP A 80 -23.10 -4.79 3.69
CA ASP A 80 -23.47 -6.15 3.27
C ASP A 80 -22.26 -7.09 3.21
N VAL A 81 -21.04 -6.57 3.43
CA VAL A 81 -19.83 -7.38 3.49
C VAL A 81 -19.78 -8.10 4.84
N THR A 82 -20.16 -9.38 4.82
CA THR A 82 -20.10 -10.25 6.00
C THR A 82 -18.73 -10.89 6.18
N SER A 83 -18.46 -11.44 7.37
CA SER A 83 -17.22 -12.21 7.61
C SER A 83 -17.08 -13.42 6.68
N LYS A 84 -18.20 -13.98 6.19
CA LYS A 84 -18.19 -15.08 5.19
C LYS A 84 -17.65 -14.58 3.84
N ILE A 85 -18.13 -13.42 3.38
CA ILE A 85 -17.67 -12.78 2.14
C ILE A 85 -16.19 -12.39 2.26
N ALA A 86 -15.78 -11.80 3.39
CA ALA A 86 -14.40 -11.41 3.65
C ALA A 86 -13.46 -12.63 3.65
N LYS A 87 -13.87 -13.77 4.22
CA LYS A 87 -13.11 -15.02 4.16
C LYS A 87 -12.99 -15.58 2.75
N ALA A 88 -14.08 -15.58 1.97
CA ALA A 88 -14.04 -16.02 0.58
C ALA A 88 -13.08 -15.18 -0.27
N ALA A 89 -13.11 -13.85 -0.11
CA ALA A 89 -12.17 -12.96 -0.77
C ALA A 89 -10.71 -13.22 -0.34
N TYR A 90 -10.48 -13.48 0.94
CA TYR A 90 -9.15 -13.81 1.45
C TYR A 90 -8.61 -15.11 0.83
N GLU A 91 -9.43 -16.16 0.70
CA GLU A 91 -9.04 -17.41 0.04
C GLU A 91 -8.74 -17.21 -1.46
N GLU A 92 -9.48 -16.33 -2.14
CA GLU A 92 -9.18 -15.93 -3.51
C GLU A 92 -7.82 -15.23 -3.59
N TRP A 93 -7.53 -14.29 -2.69
CA TRP A 93 -6.24 -13.57 -2.66
C TRP A 93 -5.06 -14.50 -2.34
N LEU A 94 -5.27 -15.59 -1.60
CA LEU A 94 -4.23 -16.57 -1.30
C LEU A 94 -3.68 -17.26 -2.56
N SER A 95 -4.46 -17.36 -3.65
CA SER A 95 -3.98 -17.88 -4.93
C SER A 95 -2.82 -17.05 -5.51
N ARG A 96 -2.73 -15.76 -5.14
CA ARG A 96 -1.65 -14.83 -5.52
C ARG A 96 -0.49 -14.80 -4.54
N GLY A 97 -0.62 -15.47 -3.41
CA GLY A 97 0.42 -15.60 -2.39
C GLY A 97 -0.01 -15.15 -1.00
N ILE A 98 0.60 -15.78 0.01
CA ILE A 98 0.26 -15.54 1.43
C ILE A 98 0.50 -14.09 1.85
N SER A 99 1.66 -13.52 1.47
CA SER A 99 2.00 -12.13 1.78
C SER A 99 0.99 -11.15 1.16
N PHE A 100 0.65 -11.36 -0.11
CA PHE A 100 -0.33 -10.57 -0.84
C PHE A 100 -1.70 -10.57 -0.14
N ALA A 101 -2.23 -11.76 0.19
CA ALA A 101 -3.51 -11.91 0.87
C ALA A 101 -3.51 -11.24 2.25
N ASN A 102 -2.43 -11.41 3.01
CA ASN A 102 -2.29 -10.81 4.33
C ASN A 102 -2.26 -9.27 4.27
N HIS A 103 -1.52 -8.70 3.33
CA HIS A 103 -1.46 -7.24 3.15
C HIS A 103 -2.81 -6.68 2.70
N THR A 104 -3.47 -7.31 1.71
CA THR A 104 -4.80 -6.88 1.26
C THR A 104 -5.83 -6.92 2.40
N ALA A 105 -5.85 -8.02 3.17
CA ALA A 105 -6.74 -8.15 4.33
C ALA A 105 -6.42 -7.12 5.44
N THR A 106 -5.14 -6.76 5.62
CA THR A 106 -4.72 -5.71 6.58
C THR A 106 -5.25 -4.35 6.15
N CYS A 107 -5.08 -3.98 4.88
CA CYS A 107 -5.57 -2.71 4.36
C CYS A 107 -7.11 -2.65 4.41
N ALA A 108 -7.80 -3.74 4.03
CA ALA A 108 -9.25 -3.85 4.15
C ALA A 108 -9.73 -3.70 5.59
N SER A 109 -9.07 -4.38 6.54
CA SER A 109 -9.39 -4.26 7.97
C SER A 109 -9.19 -2.81 8.47
N ARG A 110 -8.17 -2.10 7.98
CA ARG A 110 -7.89 -0.72 8.40
C ARG A 110 -9.01 0.23 8.01
N ILE A 111 -9.53 0.16 6.77
CA ILE A 111 -10.61 1.04 6.33
C ILE A 111 -11.92 0.76 7.07
N TYR A 112 -12.21 -0.51 7.41
CA TYR A 112 -13.38 -0.84 8.21
C TYR A 112 -13.24 -0.38 9.67
N ASN A 113 -12.04 -0.50 10.27
CA ASN A 113 -11.79 0.04 11.61
C ASN A 113 -11.95 1.57 11.62
N TYR A 114 -11.48 2.25 10.57
CA TYR A 114 -11.69 3.68 10.42
C TYR A 114 -13.19 4.03 10.30
N ALA A 115 -13.96 3.24 9.54
CA ALA A 115 -15.40 3.41 9.44
C ALA A 115 -16.12 3.21 10.79
N ILE A 116 -15.66 2.27 11.62
CA ILE A 116 -16.16 2.06 12.98
C ILE A 116 -15.82 3.26 13.86
N GLN A 117 -14.60 3.75 13.81
CA GLN A 117 -14.17 4.93 14.56
C GLN A 117 -15.00 6.17 14.22
N MET A 118 -15.44 6.28 12.96
CA MET A 118 -16.32 7.36 12.49
C MET A 118 -17.83 7.03 12.60
N GLU A 119 -18.18 5.98 13.33
CA GLU A 119 -19.57 5.55 13.58
C GLU A 119 -20.39 5.20 12.32
N HIS A 120 -19.72 4.91 11.20
CA HIS A 120 -20.37 4.49 9.96
C HIS A 120 -20.60 2.99 9.87
N ALA A 121 -19.78 2.18 10.54
CA ALA A 121 -19.91 0.73 10.59
C ALA A 121 -19.91 0.23 12.04
N GLU A 122 -20.62 -0.87 12.28
CA GLU A 122 -20.69 -1.48 13.61
C GLU A 122 -19.63 -2.57 13.81
N GLN A 123 -19.27 -3.25 12.73
CA GLN A 123 -18.37 -4.40 12.79
C GLN A 123 -17.37 -4.39 11.63
N ASN A 124 -16.19 -4.94 11.91
CA ASN A 124 -15.18 -5.16 10.89
C ASN A 124 -15.24 -6.63 10.39
N PRO A 125 -15.67 -6.88 9.14
CA PRO A 125 -15.79 -8.24 8.60
C PRO A 125 -14.44 -8.95 8.46
N PHE A 126 -13.34 -8.21 8.41
CA PHE A 126 -11.97 -8.74 8.27
C PHE A 126 -11.30 -9.03 9.62
N ALA A 127 -11.87 -8.63 10.76
CA ALA A 127 -11.27 -8.79 12.09
C ALA A 127 -11.03 -10.26 12.46
N LYS A 128 -11.95 -11.16 12.07
CA LYS A 128 -11.91 -12.59 12.42
C LYS A 128 -11.17 -13.47 11.39
N ILE A 129 -10.47 -12.89 10.42
CA ILE A 129 -9.70 -13.66 9.44
C ILE A 129 -8.41 -14.16 10.11
N LYS A 130 -8.26 -15.49 10.22
CA LYS A 130 -6.99 -16.12 10.59
C LYS A 130 -6.03 -15.99 9.41
N ARG A 131 -5.02 -15.13 9.55
CA ARG A 131 -3.98 -14.94 8.54
C ARG A 131 -3.07 -16.17 8.51
N LYS A 132 -2.73 -16.63 7.29
CA LYS A 132 -1.75 -17.71 7.12
C LYS A 132 -0.35 -17.18 7.41
N GLN A 133 0.44 -17.97 8.14
CA GLN A 133 1.84 -17.63 8.36
C GLN A 133 2.65 -17.91 7.11
N GLN A 134 3.51 -16.96 6.77
CA GLN A 134 4.50 -17.15 5.73
C GLN A 134 5.64 -18.00 6.31
N ASN A 135 6.06 -19.03 5.57
CA ASN A 135 7.21 -19.82 5.97
C ASN A 135 8.43 -18.90 6.10
N GLN A 136 9.11 -18.99 7.24
CA GLN A 136 10.35 -18.27 7.43
C GLN A 136 11.41 -18.78 6.43
N ARG A 137 12.21 -17.88 5.92
CA ARG A 137 13.34 -18.21 5.06
C ARG A 137 14.34 -19.01 5.90
N LYS A 138 14.56 -20.27 5.52
CA LYS A 138 15.46 -21.19 6.24
C LYS A 138 16.90 -21.10 5.74
N VAL A 139 17.10 -20.49 4.58
CA VAL A 139 18.45 -20.37 3.98
C VAL A 139 19.17 -19.20 4.63
N VAL A 140 20.23 -19.51 5.34
CA VAL A 140 21.17 -18.56 5.90
C VAL A 140 22.49 -18.75 5.14
N TRP A 141 23.05 -17.68 4.64
CA TRP A 141 24.34 -17.75 3.96
C TRP A 141 25.43 -18.13 4.96
N THR A 142 26.24 -19.10 4.56
CA THR A 142 27.44 -19.46 5.30
C THR A 142 28.53 -18.40 5.10
N HIS A 143 29.48 -18.32 6.02
CA HIS A 143 30.64 -17.42 5.85
C HIS A 143 31.39 -17.64 4.52
N GLY A 144 31.53 -18.89 4.09
CA GLY A 144 32.16 -19.22 2.82
C GLY A 144 31.39 -18.73 1.59
N GLU A 145 30.05 -18.71 1.66
CA GLU A 145 29.21 -18.18 0.57
C GLU A 145 29.28 -16.65 0.53
N VAL A 146 29.31 -16.00 1.68
CA VAL A 146 29.48 -14.54 1.76
C VAL A 146 30.84 -14.14 1.17
N ASN A 147 31.94 -14.81 1.55
CA ASN A 147 33.27 -14.51 1.03
C ASN A 147 33.35 -14.70 -0.49
N LYS A 148 32.80 -15.81 -1.03
CA LYS A 148 32.74 -16.02 -2.48
C LYS A 148 31.99 -14.91 -3.22
N PHE A 149 30.85 -14.48 -2.62
CA PHE A 149 30.08 -13.35 -3.17
C PHE A 149 30.90 -12.06 -3.16
N LEU A 150 31.60 -11.77 -2.06
CA LEU A 150 32.40 -10.56 -1.92
C LEU A 150 33.60 -10.56 -2.87
N ASP A 151 34.25 -11.71 -3.08
CA ASP A 151 35.36 -11.86 -4.03
C ASP A 151 34.89 -11.49 -5.45
N VAL A 152 33.73 -11.99 -5.87
CA VAL A 152 33.17 -11.65 -7.19
C VAL A 152 32.72 -10.18 -7.23
N ALA A 153 32.05 -9.68 -6.21
CA ALA A 153 31.56 -8.31 -6.18
C ALA A 153 32.69 -7.27 -6.17
N TYR A 154 33.82 -7.57 -5.53
CA TYR A 154 34.98 -6.66 -5.51
C TYR A 154 35.89 -6.77 -6.72
N SER A 155 35.83 -7.88 -7.47
CA SER A 155 36.61 -8.03 -8.72
C SER A 155 36.03 -7.16 -9.86
N ASP A 156 34.75 -6.81 -9.82
CA ASP A 156 34.10 -5.99 -10.83
C ASP A 156 33.73 -4.61 -10.26
N PHE A 157 34.12 -3.54 -10.98
CA PHE A 157 33.82 -2.17 -10.55
C PHE A 157 32.31 -1.88 -10.39
N GLU A 158 31.50 -2.47 -11.27
CA GLU A 158 30.06 -2.27 -11.28
C GLU A 158 29.39 -2.79 -9.99
N TYR A 159 29.89 -3.91 -9.43
CA TYR A 159 29.33 -4.56 -8.25
C TYR A 159 29.97 -4.18 -6.92
N ARG A 160 31.00 -3.34 -6.90
CA ARG A 160 31.73 -2.96 -5.67
C ARG A 160 30.84 -2.35 -4.61
N ASN A 161 29.91 -1.48 -4.99
CA ASN A 161 28.97 -0.86 -4.04
C ASN A 161 28.03 -1.90 -3.42
N LEU A 162 27.57 -2.87 -4.21
CA LEU A 162 26.75 -3.97 -3.71
C LEU A 162 27.57 -4.85 -2.75
N GLY A 163 28.83 -5.16 -3.11
CA GLY A 163 29.75 -5.87 -2.23
C GLY A 163 29.96 -5.17 -0.90
N LEU A 164 30.17 -3.86 -0.90
CA LEU A 164 30.33 -3.06 0.31
C LEU A 164 29.06 -3.10 1.18
N ILE A 165 27.88 -2.95 0.59
CA ILE A 165 26.60 -3.01 1.30
C ILE A 165 26.42 -4.37 1.98
N VAL A 166 26.64 -5.47 1.26
CA VAL A 166 26.54 -6.84 1.80
C VAL A 166 27.56 -7.09 2.89
N HIS A 167 28.81 -6.64 2.72
CA HIS A 167 29.87 -6.76 3.71
C HIS A 167 29.50 -6.04 5.02
N MET A 168 29.09 -4.77 4.92
CA MET A 168 28.65 -4.01 6.11
C MET A 168 27.43 -4.63 6.80
N ALA A 169 26.45 -5.12 6.03
CA ALA A 169 25.30 -5.80 6.58
C ALA A 169 25.67 -7.09 7.32
N TYR A 170 26.62 -7.85 6.78
CA TYR A 170 27.07 -9.09 7.36
C TYR A 170 27.90 -8.87 8.63
N GLU A 171 28.92 -7.99 8.59
CA GLU A 171 29.84 -7.74 9.71
C GLU A 171 29.14 -6.96 10.86
N TRP A 172 28.29 -6.02 10.55
CA TRP A 172 27.65 -5.16 11.55
C TRP A 172 26.23 -5.56 11.89
N CYS A 173 25.73 -6.66 11.35
CA CYS A 173 24.32 -7.09 11.52
C CYS A 173 23.33 -5.97 11.24
N GLN A 174 23.68 -5.05 10.36
CA GLN A 174 22.83 -3.92 10.00
C GLN A 174 21.73 -4.38 9.02
N ARG A 175 20.52 -3.92 9.29
CA ARG A 175 19.42 -4.10 8.33
C ARG A 175 19.55 -3.03 7.24
N LEU A 176 19.61 -3.47 6.00
CA LEU A 176 19.62 -2.61 4.82
C LEU A 176 18.28 -1.96 4.56
#